data_91560016ae68f7b3f157ff09cf025107
#
_entry.id   91560016ae68f7b3f157ff09cf025107
#
_cell.length_a   1.000
_cell.length_b   1.000
_cell.length_c   1.000
_cell.angle_alpha   90.00
_cell.angle_beta   90.00
_cell.angle_gamma   90.00
#
_symmetry.space_group_name_H-M   'P 1'
#
loop_
_entity.id
_entity.type
_entity.pdbx_description
1 polymer ?
#
loop_
_entity_poly.entity_id
_entity_poly.type
_entity_poly.pdbx_seq_one_letter_code
_entity_poly.pdbx_strand_id
1 'polypeptide(L)'
;AAAGAEVVAGDVDDVESLTRAFEGAYGAYCVTFFWNHFSPEKEGQSAQNMATAAKAAGLQHVIWSTLEDTRFWMLKGDNRMPTLMGKYKVPHFDAKGESDHFFTDAGVPTTFLLASFYWDNLVGFGAGPKRDADRQLQFTLPIGDVPMAGIAAEDIGRCAYGIFQRGGEFIGARVGVAGEHLTGAEMAEAMSRAIGQPVHYNAVTPAVYRSFGFPGAEDLGNMFQFYRDFEPDVNAARNVLDDRVAVVRA
;
A
#
# COMPACT_ATOMS: atom_id res chain seq x y z
N ALA A 1 -13.04 -14.55 -16.74
CA ALA A 1 -11.70 -14.01 -16.95
C ALA A 1 -10.68 -15.11 -17.27
N ALA A 2 -9.53 -14.76 -17.86
CA ALA A 2 -8.52 -15.74 -18.30
C ALA A 2 -7.98 -16.63 -17.15
N ALA A 3 -8.03 -16.13 -15.90
CA ALA A 3 -7.61 -16.87 -14.70
C ALA A 3 -8.73 -17.70 -14.04
N GLY A 4 -9.87 -17.86 -14.68
CA GLY A 4 -11.01 -18.62 -14.13
C GLY A 4 -11.88 -17.83 -13.14
N ALA A 5 -11.58 -16.55 -12.89
CA ALA A 5 -12.39 -15.70 -12.02
C ALA A 5 -13.66 -15.23 -12.74
N GLU A 6 -14.76 -15.15 -12.04
CA GLU A 6 -15.96 -14.44 -12.46
C GLU A 6 -15.75 -12.93 -12.26
N VAL A 7 -16.21 -12.13 -13.20
CA VAL A 7 -16.17 -10.65 -13.11
C VAL A 7 -17.59 -10.15 -12.95
N VAL A 8 -17.85 -9.50 -11.82
CA VAL A 8 -19.14 -8.86 -11.53
C VAL A 8 -18.98 -7.35 -11.49
N ALA A 9 -20.04 -6.64 -11.87
CA ALA A 9 -20.07 -5.18 -11.74
C ALA A 9 -20.24 -4.79 -10.27
N GLY A 10 -19.42 -3.85 -9.80
CA GLY A 10 -19.50 -3.28 -8.46
C GLY A 10 -19.08 -1.82 -8.50
N ASP A 11 -19.84 -0.95 -7.84
CA ASP A 11 -19.55 0.46 -7.69
C ASP A 11 -19.26 0.75 -6.22
N VAL A 12 -18.06 1.26 -5.93
CA VAL A 12 -17.62 1.58 -4.56
C VAL A 12 -18.39 2.75 -3.95
N ASP A 13 -19.06 3.55 -4.75
CA ASP A 13 -19.92 4.65 -4.31
C ASP A 13 -21.38 4.19 -4.06
N ASP A 14 -21.74 2.93 -4.39
CA ASP A 14 -23.06 2.34 -4.21
C ASP A 14 -23.02 1.08 -3.33
N VAL A 15 -23.48 1.22 -2.08
CA VAL A 15 -23.51 0.13 -1.09
C VAL A 15 -24.36 -1.07 -1.58
N GLU A 16 -25.47 -0.83 -2.28
CA GLU A 16 -26.32 -1.92 -2.78
C GLU A 16 -25.61 -2.69 -3.89
N SER A 17 -24.89 -1.99 -4.77
CA SER A 17 -24.06 -2.59 -5.81
C SER A 17 -22.97 -3.48 -5.21
N LEU A 18 -22.26 -2.98 -4.18
CA LEU A 18 -21.23 -3.75 -3.46
C LEU A 18 -21.85 -4.94 -2.72
N THR A 19 -23.02 -4.77 -2.08
CA THR A 19 -23.70 -5.86 -1.37
C THR A 19 -24.04 -7.01 -2.32
N ARG A 20 -24.60 -6.68 -3.50
CA ARG A 20 -24.86 -7.70 -4.55
C ARG A 20 -23.57 -8.39 -5.03
N ALA A 21 -22.47 -7.62 -5.17
CA ALA A 21 -21.18 -8.18 -5.58
C ALA A 21 -20.58 -9.13 -4.53
N PHE A 22 -20.89 -8.94 -3.25
CA PHE A 22 -20.45 -9.79 -2.15
C PHE A 22 -21.39 -10.96 -1.83
N GLU A 23 -22.56 -11.00 -2.43
CA GLU A 23 -23.60 -12.00 -2.16
C GLU A 23 -23.09 -13.43 -2.40
N GLY A 24 -23.23 -14.29 -1.41
CA GLY A 24 -22.77 -15.68 -1.44
C GLY A 24 -21.26 -15.89 -1.29
N ALA A 25 -20.46 -14.83 -1.18
CA ALA A 25 -19.01 -14.95 -0.94
C ALA A 25 -18.73 -15.31 0.53
N TYR A 26 -17.68 -16.10 0.77
CA TYR A 26 -17.15 -16.35 2.11
C TYR A 26 -16.50 -15.09 2.68
N GLY A 27 -15.74 -14.39 1.87
CA GLY A 27 -15.01 -13.21 2.27
C GLY A 27 -14.64 -12.31 1.10
N ALA A 28 -14.08 -11.16 1.39
CA ALA A 28 -13.64 -10.20 0.39
C ALA A 28 -12.27 -9.59 0.73
N TYR A 29 -11.44 -9.43 -0.30
CA TYR A 29 -10.27 -8.55 -0.23
C TYR A 29 -10.69 -7.15 -0.66
N CYS A 30 -10.80 -6.25 0.31
CA CYS A 30 -11.23 -4.87 0.11
C CYS A 30 -10.02 -3.96 -0.08
N VAL A 31 -9.96 -3.26 -1.19
CA VAL A 31 -8.91 -2.29 -1.53
C VAL A 31 -9.50 -1.09 -2.24
N THR A 32 -9.13 0.09 -1.82
CA THR A 32 -9.47 1.37 -2.43
C THR A 32 -8.31 1.87 -3.29
N PHE A 33 -8.57 2.77 -4.22
CA PHE A 33 -7.55 3.30 -5.12
C PHE A 33 -7.50 4.83 -5.06
N PHE A 34 -6.79 5.35 -4.08
CA PHE A 34 -6.62 6.78 -3.78
C PHE A 34 -6.26 7.63 -5.02
N TRP A 35 -5.39 7.11 -5.89
CA TRP A 35 -4.84 7.83 -7.04
C TRP A 35 -5.85 8.12 -8.16
N ASN A 36 -7.06 7.58 -8.09
CA ASN A 36 -8.16 7.94 -9.01
C ASN A 36 -8.78 9.30 -8.68
N HIS A 37 -8.74 9.72 -7.42
CA HIS A 37 -9.48 10.90 -6.97
C HIS A 37 -8.65 11.85 -6.10
N PHE A 38 -7.52 11.41 -5.54
CA PHE A 38 -6.64 12.20 -4.68
C PHE A 38 -7.37 12.83 -3.47
N SER A 39 -8.41 12.19 -2.94
CA SER A 39 -9.23 12.70 -1.85
C SER A 39 -9.27 11.70 -0.69
N PRO A 40 -8.71 12.07 0.49
CA PRO A 40 -8.85 11.28 1.70
C PRO A 40 -10.30 11.02 2.12
N GLU A 41 -11.18 11.99 1.88
CA GLU A 41 -12.60 11.87 2.20
C GLU A 41 -13.30 10.81 1.34
N LYS A 42 -12.98 10.78 0.02
CA LYS A 42 -13.48 9.72 -0.88
C LYS A 42 -12.92 8.35 -0.54
N GLU A 43 -11.65 8.29 -0.17
CA GLU A 43 -11.01 7.06 0.29
C GLU A 43 -11.76 6.49 1.50
N GLY A 44 -12.03 7.34 2.52
CA GLY A 44 -12.81 6.96 3.68
C GLY A 44 -14.25 6.56 3.35
N GLN A 45 -14.93 7.29 2.45
CA GLN A 45 -16.29 6.95 2.05
C GLN A 45 -16.35 5.58 1.35
N SER A 46 -15.40 5.29 0.45
CA SER A 46 -15.33 4.00 -0.23
C SER A 46 -15.08 2.85 0.76
N ALA A 47 -14.20 3.05 1.75
CA ALA A 47 -13.95 2.08 2.81
C ALA A 47 -15.20 1.84 3.66
N GLN A 48 -15.91 2.91 4.06
CA GLN A 48 -17.16 2.82 4.80
C GLN A 48 -18.24 2.05 4.02
N ASN A 49 -18.39 2.32 2.74
CA ASN A 49 -19.33 1.61 1.86
C ASN A 49 -19.00 0.11 1.77
N MET A 50 -17.71 -0.23 1.62
CA MET A 50 -17.23 -1.62 1.61
C MET A 50 -17.53 -2.32 2.94
N ALA A 51 -17.27 -1.69 4.09
CA ALA A 51 -17.55 -2.25 5.41
C ALA A 51 -19.07 -2.48 5.60
N THR A 52 -19.89 -1.51 5.20
CA THR A 52 -21.36 -1.59 5.27
C THR A 52 -21.87 -2.74 4.40
N ALA A 53 -21.42 -2.84 3.16
CA ALA A 53 -21.81 -3.90 2.23
C ALA A 53 -21.35 -5.28 2.71
N ALA A 54 -20.12 -5.39 3.23
CA ALA A 54 -19.60 -6.63 3.78
C ALA A 54 -20.43 -7.13 4.96
N LYS A 55 -20.87 -6.22 5.83
CA LYS A 55 -21.78 -6.53 6.94
C LYS A 55 -23.15 -7.00 6.43
N ALA A 56 -23.72 -6.27 5.47
CA ALA A 56 -25.04 -6.60 4.89
C ALA A 56 -25.04 -7.95 4.17
N ALA A 57 -23.96 -8.28 3.45
CA ALA A 57 -23.77 -9.57 2.78
C ALA A 57 -23.41 -10.72 3.74
N GLY A 58 -23.14 -10.44 5.01
CA GLY A 58 -22.80 -11.45 6.01
C GLY A 58 -21.46 -12.12 5.78
N LEU A 59 -20.45 -11.39 5.25
CA LEU A 59 -19.13 -11.95 5.01
C LEU A 59 -18.51 -12.48 6.30
N GLN A 60 -17.87 -13.65 6.20
CA GLN A 60 -17.23 -14.33 7.32
C GLN A 60 -15.79 -13.85 7.57
N HIS A 61 -15.17 -13.25 6.56
CA HIS A 61 -13.81 -12.72 6.66
C HIS A 61 -13.58 -11.62 5.61
N VAL A 62 -13.18 -10.44 6.05
CA VAL A 62 -12.71 -9.37 5.17
C VAL A 62 -11.21 -9.19 5.39
N ILE A 63 -10.46 -9.03 4.31
CA ILE A 63 -9.10 -8.50 4.36
C ILE A 63 -9.18 -7.05 3.86
N TRP A 64 -8.95 -6.11 4.75
CA TRP A 64 -8.88 -4.69 4.43
C TRP A 64 -7.43 -4.29 4.12
N SER A 65 -7.18 -3.83 2.90
CA SER A 65 -5.87 -3.31 2.49
C SER A 65 -5.69 -1.91 3.05
N THR A 66 -5.02 -1.84 4.19
CA THR A 66 -4.77 -0.62 4.96
C THR A 66 -3.30 -0.19 4.91
N LEU A 67 -2.99 0.91 5.57
CA LEU A 67 -1.65 1.44 5.78
C LEU A 67 -1.58 2.07 7.17
N GLU A 68 -0.41 2.59 7.55
CA GLU A 68 -0.27 3.34 8.79
C GLU A 68 -0.96 4.70 8.69
N ASP A 69 -1.63 5.10 9.76
CA ASP A 69 -1.91 6.52 9.99
C ASP A 69 -0.62 7.17 10.51
N THR A 70 0.10 7.82 9.60
CA THR A 70 1.43 8.36 9.88
C THR A 70 1.42 9.51 10.89
N ARG A 71 0.24 10.09 11.14
CA ARG A 71 0.05 11.14 12.14
C ARG A 71 0.32 10.65 13.57
N PHE A 72 0.13 9.36 13.84
CA PHE A 72 0.43 8.76 15.15
C PHE A 72 1.91 8.49 15.38
N TRP A 73 2.72 8.50 14.32
CA TRP A 73 4.18 8.33 14.38
C TRP A 73 4.91 9.65 14.64
N MET A 74 4.24 10.79 14.38
CA MET A 74 4.82 12.10 14.56
C MET A 74 4.54 12.63 15.96
N LEU A 75 5.58 13.07 16.66
CA LEU A 75 5.40 13.79 17.93
C LEU A 75 4.67 15.12 17.67
N LYS A 76 3.84 15.54 18.64
CA LYS A 76 3.16 16.83 18.56
C LYS A 76 4.18 17.95 18.38
N GLY A 77 4.05 18.72 17.31
CA GLY A 77 4.98 19.81 16.95
C GLY A 77 6.17 19.36 16.09
N ASP A 78 6.26 18.10 15.69
CA ASP A 78 7.26 17.63 14.73
C ASP A 78 6.94 18.16 13.33
N ASN A 79 7.81 19.06 12.83
CA ASN A 79 7.65 19.72 11.54
C ASN A 79 8.63 19.22 10.48
N ARG A 80 9.30 18.07 10.70
CA ARG A 80 10.22 17.49 9.72
C ARG A 80 9.55 17.15 8.39
N MET A 81 8.26 16.92 8.41
CA MET A 81 7.43 16.59 7.25
C MET A 81 6.29 17.62 7.15
N PRO A 82 6.05 18.25 5.99
CA PRO A 82 4.94 19.19 5.81
C PRO A 82 3.59 18.51 6.03
N THR A 83 2.64 19.29 6.53
CA THR A 83 1.23 18.87 6.60
C THR A 83 0.58 19.16 5.27
N LEU A 84 -0.08 18.16 4.68
CA LEU A 84 -0.79 18.25 3.42
C LEU A 84 -2.31 18.27 3.66
N MET A 85 -3.06 18.91 2.76
CA MET A 85 -4.53 18.96 2.80
C MET A 85 -5.09 19.33 4.19
N GLY A 86 -4.40 20.21 4.90
CA GLY A 86 -4.79 20.76 6.19
C GLY A 86 -4.52 19.88 7.42
N LYS A 87 -4.54 18.55 7.32
CA LYS A 87 -4.41 17.66 8.49
C LYS A 87 -3.55 16.40 8.28
N TYR A 88 -3.25 16.02 7.04
CA TYR A 88 -2.56 14.77 6.73
C TYR A 88 -1.04 14.94 6.64
N LYS A 89 -0.31 13.89 6.98
CA LYS A 89 1.14 13.81 6.74
C LYS A 89 1.42 13.04 5.46
N VAL A 90 0.85 11.86 5.31
CA VAL A 90 0.85 11.06 4.08
C VAL A 90 -0.62 10.77 3.71
N PRO A 91 -1.28 11.64 2.93
CA PRO A 91 -2.73 11.58 2.72
C PRO A 91 -3.28 10.22 2.35
N HIS A 92 -2.65 9.49 1.41
CA HIS A 92 -3.13 8.17 1.01
C HIS A 92 -2.89 7.07 2.06
N PHE A 93 -1.91 7.24 2.96
CA PHE A 93 -1.70 6.33 4.11
C PHE A 93 -2.68 6.65 5.22
N ASP A 94 -2.71 7.92 5.62
CA ASP A 94 -3.51 8.38 6.74
C ASP A 94 -5.00 8.10 6.52
N ALA A 95 -5.49 8.29 5.28
CA ALA A 95 -6.87 8.00 4.94
C ALA A 95 -7.23 6.52 5.06
N LYS A 96 -6.33 5.61 4.66
CA LYS A 96 -6.53 4.17 4.82
C LYS A 96 -6.48 3.76 6.29
N GLY A 97 -5.47 4.23 7.03
CA GLY A 97 -5.33 3.93 8.45
C GLY A 97 -6.50 4.50 9.28
N GLU A 98 -6.95 5.72 8.99
CA GLU A 98 -8.13 6.32 9.61
C GLU A 98 -9.39 5.48 9.32
N SER A 99 -9.48 4.82 8.17
CA SER A 99 -10.65 4.05 7.75
C SER A 99 -10.77 2.66 8.40
N ASP A 100 -9.77 2.18 9.13
CA ASP A 100 -9.80 0.89 9.82
C ASP A 100 -11.02 0.74 10.74
N HIS A 101 -11.42 1.84 11.37
CA HIS A 101 -12.55 1.85 12.31
C HIS A 101 -13.89 1.51 11.66
N PHE A 102 -14.10 1.79 10.36
CA PHE A 102 -15.37 1.45 9.70
C PHE A 102 -15.65 -0.05 9.72
N PHE A 103 -14.63 -0.88 9.58
CA PHE A 103 -14.77 -2.34 9.63
C PHE A 103 -14.98 -2.84 11.06
N THR A 104 -14.27 -2.27 12.04
CA THR A 104 -14.43 -2.65 13.45
C THR A 104 -15.78 -2.22 14.00
N ASP A 105 -16.23 -1.00 13.72
CA ASP A 105 -17.49 -0.44 14.19
C ASP A 105 -18.69 -1.15 13.57
N ALA A 106 -18.59 -1.58 12.30
CA ALA A 106 -19.59 -2.43 11.66
C ALA A 106 -19.60 -3.86 12.23
N GLY A 107 -18.60 -4.26 13.01
CA GLY A 107 -18.46 -5.60 13.53
C GLY A 107 -18.26 -6.66 12.46
N VAL A 108 -17.51 -6.30 11.40
CA VAL A 108 -17.12 -7.21 10.32
C VAL A 108 -15.86 -7.96 10.74
N PRO A 109 -15.82 -9.32 10.62
CA PRO A 109 -14.60 -10.08 10.90
C PRO A 109 -13.49 -9.68 9.93
N THR A 110 -12.48 -8.91 10.39
CA THR A 110 -11.52 -8.24 9.49
C THR A 110 -10.08 -8.52 9.88
N THR A 111 -9.24 -8.79 8.87
CA THR A 111 -7.78 -8.72 8.94
C THR A 111 -7.32 -7.43 8.29
N PHE A 112 -6.45 -6.69 8.96
CA PHE A 112 -5.88 -5.43 8.47
C PHE A 112 -4.53 -5.72 7.80
N LEU A 113 -4.49 -5.74 6.47
CA LEU A 113 -3.29 -6.07 5.71
C LEU A 113 -2.56 -4.78 5.32
N LEU A 114 -1.35 -4.61 5.83
CA LEU A 114 -0.48 -3.47 5.52
C LEU A 114 0.47 -3.87 4.39
N ALA A 115 0.19 -3.39 3.19
CA ALA A 115 1.06 -3.60 2.04
C ALA A 115 2.31 -2.72 2.13
N SER A 116 3.38 -3.13 1.41
CA SER A 116 4.58 -2.35 1.20
C SER A 116 4.54 -1.63 -0.15
N PHE A 117 5.64 -0.95 -0.51
CA PHE A 117 5.78 -0.35 -1.83
C PHE A 117 5.69 -1.43 -2.92
N TYR A 118 4.89 -1.18 -3.96
CA TYR A 118 4.72 -2.16 -5.03
C TYR A 118 5.87 -2.07 -6.03
N TRP A 119 6.61 -3.19 -6.20
CA TRP A 119 7.64 -3.28 -7.23
C TRP A 119 7.10 -3.05 -8.65
N ASP A 120 5.83 -3.33 -8.87
CA ASP A 120 5.11 -3.07 -10.12
C ASP A 120 5.10 -1.60 -10.49
N ASN A 121 5.20 -0.67 -9.53
CA ASN A 121 5.32 0.76 -9.78
C ASN A 121 6.59 1.12 -10.56
N LEU A 122 7.65 0.33 -10.41
CA LEU A 122 8.90 0.55 -11.14
C LEU A 122 8.78 0.20 -12.62
N VAL A 123 7.79 -0.58 -13.01
CA VAL A 123 7.58 -1.05 -14.38
C VAL A 123 6.40 -0.33 -15.05
N GLY A 124 5.26 -0.26 -14.36
CA GLY A 124 3.98 0.16 -14.94
C GLY A 124 3.58 1.62 -14.70
N PHE A 125 4.02 2.24 -13.59
CA PHE A 125 3.51 3.52 -13.11
C PHE A 125 4.52 4.67 -13.18
N GLY A 126 5.58 4.51 -13.96
CA GLY A 126 6.52 5.60 -14.22
C GLY A 126 7.51 5.92 -13.09
N ALA A 127 7.56 5.10 -12.03
CA ALA A 127 8.54 5.24 -10.95
C ALA A 127 9.91 4.59 -11.30
N GLY A 128 10.00 3.92 -12.45
CA GLY A 128 11.24 3.28 -12.93
C GLY A 128 12.28 4.29 -13.42
N PRO A 129 13.46 3.78 -13.86
CA PRO A 129 14.58 4.61 -14.25
C PRO A 129 14.27 5.43 -15.50
N LYS A 130 14.72 6.67 -15.50
CA LYS A 130 14.56 7.63 -16.63
C LYS A 130 15.91 8.05 -17.18
N ARG A 131 15.98 8.36 -18.48
CA ARG A 131 17.21 8.88 -19.08
C ARG A 131 17.39 10.36 -18.73
N ASP A 132 18.59 10.68 -18.27
CA ASP A 132 19.05 12.05 -18.09
C ASP A 132 19.54 12.68 -19.41
N ALA A 133 20.11 13.90 -19.32
CA ALA A 133 20.63 14.63 -20.47
C ALA A 133 21.77 13.88 -21.19
N ASP A 134 22.58 13.13 -20.46
CA ASP A 134 23.68 12.30 -20.97
C ASP A 134 23.22 10.91 -21.40
N ARG A 135 21.89 10.68 -21.44
CA ARG A 135 21.24 9.41 -21.80
C ARG A 135 21.54 8.25 -20.84
N GLN A 136 22.05 8.54 -19.63
CA GLN A 136 22.24 7.56 -18.57
C GLN A 136 20.90 7.28 -17.88
N LEU A 137 20.67 6.02 -17.50
CA LEU A 137 19.48 5.65 -16.74
C LEU A 137 19.65 6.03 -15.27
N GLN A 138 18.79 6.93 -14.80
CA GLN A 138 18.75 7.41 -13.41
C GLN A 138 17.49 6.88 -12.72
N PHE A 139 17.68 6.22 -11.59
CA PHE A 139 16.61 5.81 -10.69
C PHE A 139 16.59 6.75 -9.48
N THR A 140 15.52 7.55 -9.35
CA THR A 140 15.47 8.65 -8.38
C THR A 140 14.44 8.37 -7.30
N LEU A 141 14.91 8.22 -6.05
CA LEU A 141 14.05 8.15 -4.84
C LEU A 141 14.66 8.97 -3.70
N PRO A 142 13.80 9.47 -2.78
CA PRO A 142 14.25 10.28 -1.64
C PRO A 142 14.41 9.45 -0.35
N ILE A 143 14.92 8.22 -0.43
CA ILE A 143 15.09 7.32 0.72
C ILE A 143 16.53 7.29 1.28
N GLY A 144 17.49 7.98 0.63
CA GLY A 144 18.89 7.88 1.02
C GLY A 144 19.42 6.45 0.89
N ASP A 145 20.13 5.98 1.91
CA ASP A 145 20.73 4.65 1.93
C ASP A 145 19.96 3.66 2.83
N VAL A 146 18.72 4.01 3.24
CA VAL A 146 17.93 3.11 4.08
C VAL A 146 17.20 2.05 3.23
N PRO A 147 17.07 0.81 3.71
CA PRO A 147 16.28 -0.20 3.02
C PRO A 147 14.78 0.11 3.14
N MET A 148 14.06 -0.06 2.07
CA MET A 148 12.62 0.13 1.99
C MET A 148 11.94 -1.22 1.72
N ALA A 149 10.88 -1.51 2.47
CA ALA A 149 10.03 -2.66 2.24
C ALA A 149 9.30 -2.54 0.91
N GLY A 150 9.34 -3.57 0.10
CA GLY A 150 8.58 -3.64 -1.14
C GLY A 150 8.10 -5.06 -1.45
N ILE A 151 7.10 -5.17 -2.30
CA ILE A 151 6.43 -6.44 -2.63
C ILE A 151 5.89 -6.41 -4.06
N ALA A 152 5.90 -7.55 -4.74
CA ALA A 152 5.18 -7.69 -6.00
C ALA A 152 3.66 -7.78 -5.74
N ALA A 153 2.85 -7.16 -6.59
CA ALA A 153 1.40 -7.17 -6.44
C ALA A 153 0.81 -8.60 -6.41
N GLU A 154 1.40 -9.51 -7.18
CA GLU A 154 1.02 -10.93 -7.19
C GLU A 154 1.22 -11.59 -5.81
N ASP A 155 2.31 -11.26 -5.10
CA ASP A 155 2.60 -11.82 -3.77
C ASP A 155 1.64 -11.28 -2.70
N ILE A 156 1.12 -10.06 -2.85
CA ILE A 156 0.04 -9.57 -1.99
C ILE A 156 -1.19 -10.48 -2.11
N GLY A 157 -1.56 -10.85 -3.34
CA GLY A 157 -2.66 -11.78 -3.59
C GLY A 157 -2.43 -13.16 -2.96
N ARG A 158 -1.21 -13.67 -3.03
CA ARG A 158 -0.82 -14.93 -2.39
C ARG A 158 -0.92 -14.84 -0.87
N CYS A 159 -0.44 -13.75 -0.27
CA CYS A 159 -0.57 -13.50 1.17
C CYS A 159 -2.05 -13.42 1.58
N ALA A 160 -2.87 -12.68 0.86
CA ALA A 160 -4.31 -12.59 1.13
C ALA A 160 -5.00 -13.97 1.05
N TYR A 161 -4.66 -14.77 0.03
CA TYR A 161 -5.16 -16.14 -0.07
C TYR A 161 -4.74 -17.00 1.11
N GLY A 162 -3.47 -16.94 1.54
CA GLY A 162 -2.98 -17.65 2.73
C GLY A 162 -3.71 -17.23 4.01
N ILE A 163 -4.03 -15.96 4.17
CA ILE A 163 -4.84 -15.44 5.29
C ILE A 163 -6.24 -16.04 5.26
N PHE A 164 -6.91 -16.06 4.10
CA PHE A 164 -8.23 -16.68 3.96
C PHE A 164 -8.22 -18.18 4.28
N GLN A 165 -7.17 -18.90 3.86
CA GLN A 165 -7.03 -20.34 4.14
C GLN A 165 -6.91 -20.63 5.64
N ARG A 166 -6.33 -19.74 6.42
CA ARG A 166 -6.16 -19.87 7.88
C ARG A 166 -7.31 -19.25 8.67
N GLY A 167 -8.17 -18.50 8.02
CA GLY A 167 -9.45 -18.04 8.56
C GLY A 167 -9.32 -17.26 9.86
N GLY A 168 -10.02 -17.73 10.90
CA GLY A 168 -10.18 -17.01 12.17
C GLY A 168 -8.89 -16.65 12.92
N GLU A 169 -7.75 -17.27 12.57
CA GLU A 169 -6.46 -16.97 13.21
C GLU A 169 -6.01 -15.52 12.98
N PHE A 170 -6.40 -14.95 11.83
CA PHE A 170 -6.01 -13.58 11.45
C PHE A 170 -7.09 -12.53 11.67
N ILE A 171 -8.30 -12.91 12.05
CA ILE A 171 -9.36 -11.94 12.33
C ILE A 171 -8.95 -11.06 13.51
N GLY A 172 -9.01 -9.74 13.32
CA GLY A 172 -8.57 -8.72 14.26
C GLY A 172 -7.06 -8.43 14.23
N ALA A 173 -6.28 -9.21 13.48
CA ALA A 173 -4.85 -9.01 13.36
C ALA A 173 -4.50 -7.91 12.36
N ARG A 174 -3.38 -7.21 12.62
CA ARG A 174 -2.67 -6.36 11.65
C ARG A 174 -1.50 -7.17 11.09
N VAL A 175 -1.46 -7.35 9.78
CA VAL A 175 -0.48 -8.20 9.10
C VAL A 175 0.27 -7.33 8.08
N GLY A 176 1.52 -7.04 8.36
CA GLY A 176 2.41 -6.37 7.41
C GLY A 176 3.04 -7.38 6.47
N VAL A 177 3.09 -7.04 5.17
CA VAL A 177 3.67 -7.92 4.15
C VAL A 177 4.74 -7.19 3.34
N ALA A 178 5.88 -7.86 3.16
CA ALA A 178 6.95 -7.43 2.27
C ALA A 178 7.55 -8.65 1.53
N GLY A 179 8.02 -8.44 0.32
CA GLY A 179 8.81 -9.44 -0.41
C GLY A 179 10.29 -9.31 -0.07
N GLU A 180 10.79 -8.09 -0.02
CA GLU A 180 12.18 -7.76 0.27
C GLU A 180 12.28 -6.36 0.92
N HIS A 181 13.44 -6.11 1.55
CA HIS A 181 13.85 -4.78 1.98
C HIS A 181 15.09 -4.40 1.18
N LEU A 182 14.99 -3.38 0.33
CA LEU A 182 16.07 -2.97 -0.56
C LEU A 182 16.38 -1.48 -0.43
N THR A 183 17.67 -1.16 -0.42
CA THR A 183 18.15 0.20 -0.61
C THR A 183 17.93 0.67 -2.05
N GLY A 184 17.97 1.98 -2.27
CA GLY A 184 17.88 2.53 -3.63
C GLY A 184 18.99 2.02 -4.56
N ALA A 185 20.19 1.80 -4.01
CA ALA A 185 21.32 1.24 -4.75
C ALA A 185 21.09 -0.22 -5.17
N GLU A 186 20.57 -1.06 -4.27
CA GLU A 186 20.24 -2.47 -4.58
C GLU A 186 19.10 -2.56 -5.59
N MET A 187 18.09 -1.69 -5.51
CA MET A 187 17.04 -1.60 -6.53
C MET A 187 17.62 -1.22 -7.90
N ALA A 188 18.51 -0.22 -7.96
CA ALA A 188 19.18 0.21 -9.19
C ALA A 188 20.03 -0.92 -9.79
N GLU A 189 20.72 -1.68 -8.96
CA GLU A 189 21.51 -2.85 -9.40
C GLU A 189 20.60 -3.96 -9.96
N ALA A 190 19.49 -4.26 -9.30
CA ALA A 190 18.50 -5.23 -9.79
C ALA A 190 17.92 -4.81 -11.15
N MET A 191 17.57 -3.53 -11.30
CA MET A 191 17.11 -2.96 -12.58
C MET A 191 18.20 -3.00 -13.65
N SER A 192 19.48 -2.74 -13.29
CA SER A 192 20.60 -2.83 -14.22
C SER A 192 20.73 -4.24 -14.79
N ARG A 193 20.62 -5.26 -13.94
CA ARG A 193 20.64 -6.66 -14.38
C ARG A 193 19.47 -6.99 -15.31
N ALA A 194 18.26 -6.53 -14.96
CA ALA A 194 17.05 -6.81 -15.73
C ALA A 194 17.03 -6.12 -17.10
N ILE A 195 17.50 -4.86 -17.16
CA ILE A 195 17.51 -4.05 -18.38
C ILE A 195 18.73 -4.36 -19.27
N GLY A 196 19.81 -4.90 -18.70
CA GLY A 196 21.08 -5.14 -19.39
C GLY A 196 21.89 -3.86 -19.64
N GLN A 197 21.60 -2.76 -18.92
CA GLN A 197 22.30 -1.49 -18.99
C GLN A 197 22.47 -0.92 -17.57
N PRO A 198 23.55 -0.16 -17.29
CA PRO A 198 23.72 0.49 -16.00
C PRO A 198 22.55 1.41 -15.65
N VAL A 199 22.00 1.26 -14.46
CA VAL A 199 21.04 2.15 -13.83
C VAL A 199 21.71 2.76 -12.60
N HIS A 200 21.76 4.08 -12.52
CA HIS A 200 22.39 4.80 -11.42
C HIS A 200 21.35 5.25 -10.41
N TYR A 201 21.59 4.97 -9.14
CA TYR A 201 20.74 5.48 -8.07
C TYR A 201 21.04 6.96 -7.83
N ASN A 202 20.02 7.80 -7.96
CA ASN A 202 20.05 9.23 -7.70
C ASN A 202 19.26 9.53 -6.42
N ALA A 203 19.96 9.54 -5.28
CA ALA A 203 19.37 9.90 -4.00
C ALA A 203 19.11 11.40 -3.95
N VAL A 204 17.85 11.81 -3.91
CA VAL A 204 17.46 13.21 -3.69
C VAL A 204 16.91 13.39 -2.28
N THR A 205 16.79 14.65 -1.83
CA THR A 205 16.10 14.91 -0.57
C THR A 205 14.58 14.81 -0.75
N PRO A 206 13.79 14.48 0.29
CA PRO A 206 12.33 14.51 0.20
C PRO A 206 11.77 15.87 -0.23
N ALA A 207 12.42 16.97 0.14
CA ALA A 207 12.03 18.31 -0.28
C ALA A 207 12.17 18.49 -1.79
N VAL A 208 13.26 18.00 -2.38
CA VAL A 208 13.47 18.01 -3.84
C VAL A 208 12.44 17.13 -4.54
N TYR A 209 12.16 15.94 -4.01
CA TYR A 209 11.17 15.03 -4.61
C TYR A 209 9.77 15.66 -4.64
N ARG A 210 9.34 16.29 -3.52
CA ARG A 210 8.07 17.03 -3.47
C ARG A 210 7.99 18.14 -4.51
N SER A 211 9.11 18.77 -4.88
CA SER A 211 9.16 19.85 -5.87
C SER A 211 9.08 19.40 -7.33
N PHE A 212 9.06 18.11 -7.63
CA PHE A 212 8.98 17.61 -9.01
C PHE A 212 7.65 17.94 -9.72
N GLY A 213 6.61 18.31 -9.00
CA GLY A 213 5.38 18.89 -9.54
C GLY A 213 4.47 17.93 -10.32
N PHE A 214 4.74 16.64 -10.33
CA PHE A 214 3.79 15.67 -10.87
C PHE A 214 2.62 15.44 -9.87
N PRO A 215 1.43 15.01 -10.33
CA PRO A 215 0.31 14.75 -9.44
C PRO A 215 0.67 13.75 -8.33
N GLY A 216 0.51 14.15 -7.05
CA GLY A 216 0.86 13.33 -5.90
C GLY A 216 2.33 13.40 -5.46
N ALA A 217 3.18 14.24 -6.06
CA ALA A 217 4.60 14.37 -5.69
C ALA A 217 4.81 14.74 -4.22
N GLU A 218 3.95 15.57 -3.64
CA GLU A 218 4.02 15.95 -2.23
C GLU A 218 3.69 14.78 -1.31
N ASP A 219 2.62 14.05 -1.61
CA ASP A 219 2.18 12.87 -0.86
C ASP A 219 3.25 11.76 -0.92
N LEU A 220 3.72 11.41 -2.13
CA LEU A 220 4.79 10.42 -2.30
C LEU A 220 6.10 10.86 -1.67
N GLY A 221 6.46 12.15 -1.75
CA GLY A 221 7.64 12.68 -1.08
C GLY A 221 7.56 12.56 0.44
N ASN A 222 6.38 12.74 1.02
CA ASN A 222 6.12 12.51 2.44
C ASN A 222 6.15 11.00 2.77
N MET A 223 5.58 10.15 1.94
CA MET A 223 5.62 8.68 2.10
C MET A 223 7.06 8.17 2.15
N PHE A 224 7.89 8.55 1.18
CA PHE A 224 9.29 8.13 1.17
C PHE A 224 10.07 8.71 2.35
N GLN A 225 9.75 9.94 2.78
CA GLN A 225 10.34 10.50 3.99
C GLN A 225 9.92 9.71 5.23
N PHE A 226 8.66 9.30 5.33
CA PHE A 226 8.17 8.46 6.41
C PHE A 226 8.92 7.13 6.46
N TYR A 227 9.06 6.43 5.34
CA TYR A 227 9.85 5.22 5.27
C TYR A 227 11.30 5.44 5.73
N ARG A 228 11.94 6.50 5.25
CA ARG A 228 13.34 6.82 5.61
C ARG A 228 13.50 7.14 7.10
N ASP A 229 12.62 7.97 7.64
CA ASP A 229 12.77 8.52 9.00
C ASP A 229 12.34 7.54 10.10
N PHE A 230 11.50 6.55 9.75
CA PHE A 230 10.97 5.53 10.65
C PHE A 230 11.31 4.10 10.19
N GLU A 231 12.34 3.94 9.38
CA GLU A 231 12.73 2.67 8.74
C GLU A 231 12.76 1.47 9.70
N PRO A 232 13.43 1.50 10.86
CA PRO A 232 13.51 0.31 11.70
C PRO A 232 12.15 -0.22 12.15
N ASP A 233 11.25 0.69 12.52
CA ASP A 233 9.93 0.33 13.03
C ASP A 233 8.98 -0.09 11.90
N VAL A 234 9.03 0.62 10.75
CA VAL A 234 8.22 0.31 9.57
C VAL A 234 8.62 -1.05 9.00
N ASN A 235 9.92 -1.32 8.88
CA ASN A 235 10.40 -2.60 8.39
C ASN A 235 10.12 -3.74 9.37
N ALA A 236 10.21 -3.50 10.68
CA ALA A 236 9.81 -4.48 11.69
C ALA A 236 8.31 -4.84 11.62
N ALA A 237 7.46 -3.86 11.31
CA ALA A 237 6.02 -4.09 11.10
C ALA A 237 5.71 -4.87 9.81
N ARG A 238 6.65 -4.89 8.86
CA ARG A 238 6.55 -5.57 7.55
C ARG A 238 7.61 -6.65 7.41
N ASN A 239 7.76 -7.48 8.41
CA ASN A 239 8.68 -8.59 8.34
C ASN A 239 8.40 -9.43 7.09
N VAL A 240 9.47 -9.66 6.34
CA VAL A 240 9.48 -10.62 5.24
C VAL A 240 9.03 -11.95 5.81
N LEU A 241 7.81 -12.35 5.45
CA LEU A 241 7.30 -13.67 5.71
C LEU A 241 7.46 -14.07 7.19
N ASP A 242 6.61 -13.53 8.04
CA ASP A 242 6.23 -14.31 9.22
C ASP A 242 5.96 -15.74 8.71
N ASP A 243 6.67 -16.76 9.27
CA ASP A 243 6.50 -18.16 8.86
C ASP A 243 5.03 -18.58 8.85
N ARG A 244 4.16 -17.85 9.53
CA ARG A 244 2.70 -18.00 9.52
C ARG A 244 2.05 -17.63 8.18
N VAL A 245 2.65 -16.75 7.38
CA VAL A 245 2.18 -16.33 6.05
C VAL A 245 3.00 -17.01 4.95
N ALA A 246 4.22 -17.47 5.24
CA ALA A 246 5.12 -18.14 4.30
C ALA A 246 4.61 -19.48 3.75
N VAL A 247 3.58 -20.07 4.33
CA VAL A 247 2.95 -21.32 3.86
C VAL A 247 2.33 -21.19 2.45
N VAL A 248 2.35 -20.00 1.86
CA VAL A 248 1.80 -19.73 0.52
C VAL A 248 2.82 -19.98 -0.61
N ARG A 249 4.07 -20.38 -0.30
CA ARG A 249 5.09 -20.72 -1.30
C ARG A 249 5.19 -22.23 -1.62
N ALA A 250 4.09 -22.92 -1.65
CA ALA A 250 4.06 -24.29 -2.16
C ALA A 250 3.43 -24.36 -3.56
#